data_7cc5e5196e222ee26cd4fac90a87368f
#
_entry.id   7cc5e5196e222ee26cd4fac90a87368f
#
_cell.length_a   1.000
_cell.length_b   1.000
_cell.length_c   1.000
_cell.angle_alpha   90.00
_cell.angle_beta   90.00
_cell.angle_gamma   90.00
#
_symmetry.space_group_name_H-M   'P 1'
#
loop_
_entity.id
_entity.type
_entity.pdbx_description
1 polymer ?
#
loop_
_entity_poly.entity_id
_entity_poly.type
_entity_poly.pdbx_seq_one_letter_code
_entity_poly.pdbx_strand_id
1 'polypeptide(L)'
;VLEGGQTLHVRRSRFAIPLVMVPPLGVFAWIFDLLADRSLVRYFLAHGFEVYLIDWGKPTIDDAGLSLENYTLDWFPKALEAIRKHSESDEVSLLGYCMGGLLSLMYLAAHPEDKSIANLITIASPIDMHKMNPITGPISQLLSIPASMIRKRGFQLHQIADERFHVDGK
;
A
#
# COMPACT_ATOMS: atom_id res chain seq x y z
N VAL A 1 3.42 11.31 25.99
CA VAL A 1 2.87 12.64 25.64
C VAL A 1 3.23 12.90 24.19
N LEU A 2 2.25 13.22 23.37
CA LEU A 2 2.45 13.61 21.97
C LEU A 2 2.71 15.11 21.89
N GLU A 3 3.40 15.57 20.83
CA GLU A 3 3.44 16.98 20.46
C GLU A 3 2.00 17.50 20.33
N GLY A 4 1.70 18.65 20.92
CA GLY A 4 0.33 19.19 21.02
C GLY A 4 -0.42 18.86 22.30
N GLY A 5 0.21 18.21 23.26
CA GLY A 5 -0.35 17.99 24.61
C GLY A 5 -1.35 16.83 24.72
N GLN A 6 -1.58 16.09 23.64
CA GLN A 6 -2.40 14.87 23.70
C GLN A 6 -1.69 13.77 24.47
N THR A 7 -2.40 13.09 25.36
CA THR A 7 -1.89 11.93 26.09
C THR A 7 -2.44 10.65 25.48
N LEU A 8 -1.56 9.81 24.95
CA LEU A 8 -1.91 8.46 24.56
C LEU A 8 -1.72 7.51 25.75
N HIS A 9 -2.80 6.82 26.11
CA HIS A 9 -2.75 5.75 27.09
C HIS A 9 -2.28 4.47 26.42
N VAL A 10 -1.09 4.00 26.79
CA VAL A 10 -0.52 2.77 26.20
C VAL A 10 -1.10 1.54 26.89
N ARG A 11 -1.68 0.65 26.13
CA ARG A 11 -2.15 -0.65 26.58
C ARG A 11 -0.98 -1.53 27.02
N ARG A 12 -1.07 -2.16 28.19
CA ARG A 12 -0.02 -3.04 28.70
C ARG A 12 0.04 -4.40 28.00
N SER A 13 -1.12 -4.94 27.58
CA SER A 13 -1.20 -6.21 26.85
C SER A 13 -1.08 -5.97 25.34
N ARG A 14 -0.31 -6.81 24.65
CA ARG A 14 -0.18 -6.77 23.18
C ARG A 14 -1.09 -7.82 22.55
N PHE A 15 -1.54 -7.54 21.34
CA PHE A 15 -2.18 -8.55 20.50
C PHE A 15 -1.11 -9.48 19.93
N ALA A 16 -1.46 -10.76 19.80
CA ALA A 16 -0.54 -11.78 19.27
C ALA A 16 -0.30 -11.64 17.77
N ILE A 17 -1.32 -11.19 17.02
CA ILE A 17 -1.26 -11.04 15.57
C ILE A 17 -0.80 -9.61 15.23
N PRO A 18 0.35 -9.44 14.55
CA PRO A 18 0.87 -8.13 14.17
C PRO A 18 0.01 -7.48 13.09
N LEU A 19 0.04 -6.16 13.03
CA LEU A 19 -0.61 -5.35 12.02
C LEU A 19 0.41 -4.88 10.97
N VAL A 20 0.18 -5.24 9.72
CA VAL A 20 0.99 -4.83 8.58
C VAL A 20 0.26 -3.74 7.82
N MET A 21 0.84 -2.56 7.74
CA MET A 21 0.31 -1.44 6.98
C MET A 21 0.92 -1.39 5.59
N VAL A 22 0.05 -1.38 4.58
CA VAL A 22 0.42 -1.45 3.16
C VAL A 22 0.08 -0.13 2.49
N PRO A 23 1.08 0.71 2.17
CA PRO A 23 0.86 1.99 1.50
C PRO A 23 0.63 1.82 0.00
N PRO A 24 0.10 2.85 -0.69
CA PRO A 24 0.09 2.91 -2.15
C PRO A 24 1.52 2.97 -2.72
N LEU A 25 1.71 2.52 -3.97
CA LEU A 25 3.02 2.49 -4.64
C LEU A 25 3.63 3.89 -4.87
N GLY A 26 2.79 4.91 -5.03
CA GLY A 26 3.24 6.28 -5.28
C GLY A 26 3.41 7.15 -4.04
N VAL A 27 3.33 6.56 -2.85
CA VAL A 27 3.36 7.29 -1.58
C VAL A 27 4.27 6.58 -0.59
N PHE A 28 5.08 7.35 0.12
CA PHE A 28 5.95 6.79 1.13
C PHE A 28 5.18 6.19 2.33
N ALA A 29 5.77 5.20 2.97
CA ALA A 29 5.18 4.50 4.11
C ALA A 29 4.84 5.45 5.29
N TRP A 30 5.52 6.60 5.41
CA TRP A 30 5.24 7.60 6.43
C TRP A 30 3.85 8.27 6.30
N ILE A 31 3.08 7.99 5.23
CA ILE A 31 1.64 8.40 5.15
C ILE A 31 0.86 7.93 6.38
N PHE A 32 1.27 6.84 7.00
CA PHE A 32 0.67 6.31 8.22
C PHE A 32 1.21 6.94 9.50
N ASP A 33 2.28 7.75 9.41
CA ASP A 33 2.95 8.40 10.54
C ASP A 33 3.30 9.87 10.24
N LEU A 34 2.31 10.64 9.79
CA LEU A 34 2.50 11.99 9.27
C LEU A 34 2.99 12.98 10.34
N LEU A 35 2.34 13.00 11.49
CA LEU A 35 2.61 13.90 12.60
C LEU A 35 2.39 13.17 13.92
N ALA A 36 2.96 13.68 15.00
CA ALA A 36 2.82 13.07 16.32
C ALA A 36 1.36 12.91 16.79
N ASP A 37 0.50 13.85 16.43
CA ASP A 37 -0.94 13.87 16.74
C ASP A 37 -1.82 13.28 15.61
N ARG A 38 -1.23 12.93 14.47
CA ARG A 38 -1.89 12.36 13.29
C ARG A 38 -1.12 11.15 12.77
N SER A 39 -0.90 10.18 13.66
CA SER A 39 -0.16 8.97 13.37
C SER A 39 -1.03 7.74 13.65
N LEU A 40 -1.36 7.00 12.61
CA LEU A 40 -2.00 5.68 12.74
C LEU A 40 -1.05 4.68 13.38
N VAL A 41 0.24 4.76 13.08
CA VAL A 41 1.28 3.91 13.69
C VAL A 41 1.26 4.05 15.20
N ARG A 42 1.37 5.28 15.71
CA ARG A 42 1.35 5.56 17.16
C ARG A 42 0.03 5.16 17.79
N TYR A 43 -1.07 5.39 17.11
CA TYR A 43 -2.39 4.98 17.57
C TYR A 43 -2.46 3.47 17.79
N PHE A 44 -2.09 2.67 16.82
CA PHE A 44 -2.15 1.21 16.92
C PHE A 44 -1.14 0.66 17.93
N LEU A 45 0.09 1.21 17.96
CA LEU A 45 1.09 0.86 18.98
C LEU A 45 0.57 1.10 20.40
N ALA A 46 -0.07 2.27 20.64
CA ALA A 46 -0.68 2.60 21.93
C ALA A 46 -1.82 1.63 22.32
N HIS A 47 -2.54 1.11 21.32
CA HIS A 47 -3.62 0.14 21.53
C HIS A 47 -3.15 -1.31 21.64
N GLY A 48 -1.83 -1.54 21.60
CA GLY A 48 -1.24 -2.85 21.85
C GLY A 48 -0.99 -3.71 20.60
N PHE A 49 -1.05 -3.11 19.42
CA PHE A 49 -0.61 -3.81 18.20
C PHE A 49 0.90 -3.73 18.05
N GLU A 50 1.51 -4.77 17.55
CA GLU A 50 2.82 -4.72 16.93
C GLU A 50 2.62 -4.29 15.47
N VAL A 51 3.28 -3.22 15.05
CA VAL A 51 3.01 -2.57 13.74
C VAL A 51 4.22 -2.68 12.84
N TYR A 52 3.99 -3.15 11.63
CA TYR A 52 4.96 -3.19 10.54
C TYR A 52 4.48 -2.29 9.40
N LEU A 53 5.41 -1.58 8.78
CA LEU A 53 5.16 -0.78 7.58
C LEU A 53 5.88 -1.42 6.40
N ILE A 54 5.16 -1.65 5.31
CA ILE A 54 5.79 -1.97 4.04
C ILE A 54 6.28 -0.67 3.42
N ASP A 55 7.54 -0.62 3.05
CA ASP A 55 8.13 0.47 2.30
C ASP A 55 8.53 -0.03 0.90
N TRP A 56 7.83 0.45 -0.12
CA TRP A 56 8.12 0.11 -1.51
C TRP A 56 9.37 0.80 -2.07
N GLY A 57 9.95 1.72 -1.30
CA GLY A 57 11.03 2.57 -1.74
C GLY A 57 10.59 3.68 -2.69
N LYS A 58 11.56 4.43 -3.19
CA LYS A 58 11.34 5.46 -4.22
C LYS A 58 11.63 4.83 -5.59
N PRO A 59 10.65 4.78 -6.50
CA PRO A 59 10.89 4.25 -7.83
C PRO A 59 11.90 5.11 -8.60
N THR A 60 12.76 4.44 -9.35
CA THR A 60 13.79 5.03 -10.20
C THR A 60 13.55 4.65 -11.66
N ILE A 61 14.36 5.18 -12.56
CA ILE A 61 14.27 4.81 -13.98
C ILE A 61 14.55 3.32 -14.23
N ASP A 62 15.34 2.69 -13.35
CA ASP A 62 15.68 1.28 -13.44
C ASP A 62 14.47 0.39 -13.10
N ASP A 63 13.48 0.94 -12.41
CA ASP A 63 12.24 0.26 -12.04
C ASP A 63 11.16 0.31 -13.13
N ALA A 64 11.44 0.94 -14.27
CA ALA A 64 10.47 1.11 -15.37
C ALA A 64 9.91 -0.21 -15.94
N GLY A 65 10.59 -1.33 -15.70
CA GLY A 65 10.16 -2.68 -16.07
C GLY A 65 9.28 -3.38 -15.05
N LEU A 66 9.07 -2.80 -13.87
CA LEU A 66 8.27 -3.42 -12.82
C LEU A 66 6.78 -3.38 -13.18
N SER A 67 6.11 -4.47 -12.90
CA SER A 67 4.66 -4.64 -13.04
C SER A 67 4.00 -4.83 -11.67
N LEU A 68 2.68 -4.77 -11.60
CA LEU A 68 1.95 -5.10 -10.38
C LEU A 68 2.23 -6.53 -9.88
N GLU A 69 2.57 -7.44 -10.79
CA GLU A 69 2.96 -8.81 -10.46
C GLU A 69 4.22 -8.86 -9.60
N ASN A 70 5.22 -8.03 -9.90
CA ASN A 70 6.44 -7.96 -9.10
C ASN A 70 6.11 -7.58 -7.64
N TYR A 71 5.20 -6.62 -7.44
CA TYR A 71 4.78 -6.21 -6.10
C TYR A 71 3.94 -7.29 -5.41
N THR A 72 2.96 -7.90 -6.10
CA THR A 72 1.98 -8.79 -5.48
C THR A 72 2.45 -10.25 -5.37
N LEU A 73 3.21 -10.75 -6.35
CA LEU A 73 3.59 -12.17 -6.42
C LEU A 73 5.02 -12.45 -5.98
N ASP A 74 5.85 -11.40 -5.89
CA ASP A 74 7.26 -11.58 -5.53
C ASP A 74 7.62 -10.83 -4.24
N TRP A 75 7.42 -9.52 -4.18
CA TRP A 75 7.89 -8.72 -3.05
C TRP A 75 6.97 -8.80 -1.83
N PHE A 76 5.67 -8.75 -2.05
CA PHE A 76 4.71 -8.81 -0.95
C PHE A 76 4.77 -10.13 -0.16
N PRO A 77 4.80 -11.32 -0.80
CA PRO A 77 5.00 -12.58 -0.10
C PRO A 77 6.28 -12.61 0.74
N LYS A 78 7.41 -12.13 0.18
CA LYS A 78 8.69 -12.06 0.88
C LYS A 78 8.65 -11.14 2.10
N ALA A 79 7.98 -9.98 1.97
CA ALA A 79 7.79 -9.07 3.07
C ALA A 79 6.95 -9.70 4.19
N LEU A 80 5.85 -10.37 3.84
CA LEU A 80 5.00 -11.07 4.82
C LEU A 80 5.73 -12.20 5.52
N GLU A 81 6.53 -12.97 4.80
CA GLU A 81 7.37 -14.03 5.39
C GLU A 81 8.38 -13.45 6.40
N ALA A 82 9.07 -12.37 6.00
CA ALA A 82 10.03 -11.70 6.89
C ALA A 82 9.36 -11.14 8.15
N ILE A 83 8.16 -10.56 8.01
CA ILE A 83 7.38 -10.03 9.13
C ILE A 83 6.96 -11.15 10.08
N ARG A 84 6.40 -12.25 9.57
CA ARG A 84 6.01 -13.41 10.39
C ARG A 84 7.19 -13.97 11.17
N LYS A 85 8.33 -14.12 10.50
CA LYS A 85 9.56 -14.57 11.14
C LYS A 85 10.04 -13.62 12.24
N HIS A 86 9.96 -12.32 12.03
CA HIS A 86 10.41 -11.33 13.00
C HIS A 86 9.46 -11.20 14.19
N SER A 87 8.15 -11.26 13.94
CA SER A 87 7.12 -11.15 14.98
C SER A 87 6.88 -12.48 15.73
N GLU A 88 7.51 -13.56 15.30
CA GLU A 88 7.27 -14.92 15.82
C GLU A 88 5.76 -15.30 15.76
N SER A 89 5.05 -14.80 14.73
CA SER A 89 3.63 -15.05 14.52
C SER A 89 3.41 -15.75 13.18
N ASP A 90 2.60 -16.80 13.19
CA ASP A 90 2.21 -17.49 11.96
C ASP A 90 1.22 -16.70 11.11
N GLU A 91 0.52 -15.74 11.72
CA GLU A 91 -0.51 -14.93 11.10
C GLU A 91 -0.19 -13.44 11.16
N VAL A 92 -0.72 -12.68 10.21
CA VAL A 92 -0.68 -11.21 10.19
C VAL A 92 -2.06 -10.63 9.86
N SER A 93 -2.32 -9.42 10.34
CA SER A 93 -3.46 -8.61 9.90
C SER A 93 -2.96 -7.53 8.93
N LEU A 94 -3.65 -7.34 7.80
CA LEU A 94 -3.30 -6.35 6.80
C LEU A 94 -4.20 -5.12 6.92
N LEU A 95 -3.61 -3.94 6.82
CA LEU A 95 -4.30 -2.66 6.65
C LEU A 95 -3.75 -1.99 5.40
N GLY A 96 -4.51 -2.09 4.30
CA GLY A 96 -4.12 -1.51 3.02
C GLY A 96 -4.83 -0.19 2.75
N TYR A 97 -4.06 0.85 2.44
CA TYR A 97 -4.59 2.16 2.08
C TYR A 97 -4.51 2.36 0.56
N CYS A 98 -5.63 2.77 -0.06
CA CYS A 98 -5.74 3.06 -1.49
C CYS A 98 -5.21 1.86 -2.33
N MET A 99 -4.20 2.07 -3.17
CA MET A 99 -3.55 1.03 -3.97
C MET A 99 -2.98 -0.11 -3.09
N GLY A 100 -2.54 0.19 -1.86
CA GLY A 100 -2.05 -0.84 -0.94
C GLY A 100 -3.11 -1.88 -0.57
N GLY A 101 -4.38 -1.45 -0.43
CA GLY A 101 -5.49 -2.39 -0.23
C GLY A 101 -5.81 -3.21 -1.48
N LEU A 102 -5.67 -2.62 -2.68
CA LEU A 102 -5.80 -3.35 -3.93
C LEU A 102 -4.71 -4.42 -4.08
N LEU A 103 -3.43 -4.08 -3.79
CA LEU A 103 -2.32 -5.04 -3.81
C LEU A 103 -2.56 -6.19 -2.83
N SER A 104 -3.07 -5.89 -1.63
CA SER A 104 -3.42 -6.92 -0.64
C SER A 104 -4.52 -7.85 -1.14
N LEU A 105 -5.56 -7.32 -1.79
CA LEU A 105 -6.62 -8.12 -2.41
C LEU A 105 -6.11 -8.97 -3.57
N MET A 106 -5.24 -8.41 -4.42
CA MET A 106 -4.61 -9.13 -5.52
C MET A 106 -3.75 -10.29 -5.00
N TYR A 107 -2.98 -10.05 -3.92
CA TYR A 107 -2.22 -11.10 -3.26
C TYR A 107 -3.12 -12.24 -2.79
N LEU A 108 -4.19 -11.93 -2.04
CA LEU A 108 -5.13 -12.96 -1.55
C LEU A 108 -5.82 -13.71 -2.68
N ALA A 109 -6.15 -13.03 -3.77
CA ALA A 109 -6.75 -13.68 -4.94
C ALA A 109 -5.77 -14.64 -5.65
N ALA A 110 -4.48 -14.31 -5.63
CA ALA A 110 -3.43 -15.15 -6.22
C ALA A 110 -3.00 -16.32 -5.30
N HIS A 111 -3.24 -16.20 -3.99
CA HIS A 111 -2.83 -17.19 -2.99
C HIS A 111 -4.01 -17.60 -2.10
N PRO A 112 -5.08 -18.22 -2.67
CA PRO A 112 -6.30 -18.55 -1.92
C PRO A 112 -6.07 -19.60 -0.83
N GLU A 113 -4.96 -20.34 -0.91
CA GLU A 113 -4.54 -21.34 0.08
C GLU A 113 -3.80 -20.73 1.28
N ASP A 114 -3.34 -19.48 1.17
CA ASP A 114 -2.59 -18.84 2.26
C ASP A 114 -3.51 -18.53 3.46
N LYS A 115 -3.28 -19.20 4.57
CA LYS A 115 -4.00 -19.03 5.84
C LYS A 115 -3.31 -18.06 6.78
N SER A 116 -2.17 -17.48 6.37
CA SER A 116 -1.39 -16.58 7.23
C SER A 116 -1.98 -15.17 7.35
N ILE A 117 -3.00 -14.83 6.55
CA ILE A 117 -3.68 -13.54 6.64
C ILE A 117 -4.95 -13.71 7.49
N ALA A 118 -4.86 -13.33 8.77
CA ALA A 118 -5.98 -13.42 9.71
C ALA A 118 -7.09 -12.40 9.40
N ASN A 119 -6.71 -11.17 9.02
CA ASN A 119 -7.65 -10.08 8.73
C ASN A 119 -7.13 -9.21 7.59
N LEU A 120 -8.07 -8.67 6.81
CA LEU A 120 -7.79 -7.61 5.83
C LEU A 120 -8.72 -6.43 6.06
N ILE A 121 -8.13 -5.25 6.22
CA ILE A 121 -8.81 -3.96 6.28
C ILE A 121 -8.36 -3.16 5.07
N THR A 122 -9.31 -2.67 4.26
CA THR A 122 -9.01 -1.78 3.13
C THR A 122 -9.61 -0.40 3.38
N ILE A 123 -8.82 0.63 3.15
CA ILE A 123 -9.24 2.03 3.28
C ILE A 123 -9.09 2.71 1.93
N ALA A 124 -10.19 3.25 1.40
CA ALA A 124 -10.24 3.99 0.14
C ALA A 124 -9.59 3.24 -1.05
N SER A 125 -9.70 1.90 -1.10
CA SER A 125 -9.08 1.09 -2.14
C SER A 125 -9.90 1.12 -3.43
N PRO A 126 -9.28 1.39 -4.60
CA PRO A 126 -9.95 1.49 -5.89
C PRO A 126 -10.23 0.10 -6.48
N ILE A 127 -11.24 -0.61 -5.95
CA ILE A 127 -11.56 -1.99 -6.35
C ILE A 127 -12.23 -2.04 -7.73
N ASP A 128 -13.12 -1.07 -8.01
CA ASP A 128 -13.79 -0.96 -9.29
C ASP A 128 -13.55 0.42 -9.92
N MET A 129 -12.55 0.47 -10.79
CA MET A 129 -12.16 1.70 -11.48
C MET A 129 -13.27 2.24 -12.40
N HIS A 130 -14.21 1.39 -12.87
CA HIS A 130 -15.31 1.81 -13.73
C HIS A 130 -16.39 2.58 -12.96
N LYS A 131 -16.49 2.34 -11.65
CA LYS A 131 -17.44 3.02 -10.77
C LYS A 131 -16.86 4.26 -10.07
N MET A 132 -15.57 4.51 -10.24
CA MET A 132 -14.93 5.70 -9.71
C MET A 132 -15.34 6.92 -10.50
N ASN A 133 -16.30 7.62 -9.92
CA ASN A 133 -16.74 9.01 -10.09
C ASN A 133 -16.85 9.61 -11.53
N PRO A 134 -18.00 10.20 -11.86
CA PRO A 134 -18.26 10.84 -13.15
C PRO A 134 -17.32 12.03 -13.50
N ILE A 135 -16.59 12.59 -12.55
CA ILE A 135 -15.62 13.66 -12.82
C ILE A 135 -14.38 13.10 -13.53
N THR A 136 -13.97 11.87 -13.25
CA THR A 136 -12.88 11.20 -13.96
C THR A 136 -13.35 10.49 -15.22
N GLY A 137 -14.67 10.35 -15.43
CA GLY A 137 -15.26 9.68 -16.58
C GLY A 137 -14.76 10.22 -17.92
N PRO A 138 -14.79 11.54 -18.19
CA PRO A 138 -14.24 12.12 -19.41
C PRO A 138 -12.72 11.95 -19.52
N ILE A 139 -12.00 12.06 -18.42
CA ILE A 139 -10.53 11.88 -18.37
C ILE A 139 -10.17 10.40 -18.50
N SER A 140 -10.94 9.49 -17.89
CA SER A 140 -10.72 8.05 -18.03
C SER A 140 -11.07 7.56 -19.43
N GLN A 141 -12.07 8.16 -20.10
CA GLN A 141 -12.35 7.89 -21.52
C GLN A 141 -11.25 8.41 -22.43
N LEU A 142 -10.65 9.55 -22.11
CA LEU A 142 -9.49 10.09 -22.83
C LEU A 142 -8.22 9.26 -22.55
N LEU A 143 -8.08 8.72 -21.34
CA LEU A 143 -6.97 7.84 -20.91
C LEU A 143 -7.24 6.37 -21.22
N SER A 144 -8.47 5.97 -21.52
CA SER A 144 -8.81 4.64 -22.02
C SER A 144 -8.48 4.46 -23.51
N ILE A 145 -7.39 5.08 -23.95
CA ILE A 145 -6.73 4.68 -25.21
C ILE A 145 -6.42 3.18 -25.04
N PRO A 146 -6.97 2.30 -25.91
CA PRO A 146 -6.76 0.86 -25.75
C PRO A 146 -5.26 0.58 -25.62
N ALA A 147 -4.88 -0.24 -24.66
CA ALA A 147 -3.47 -0.62 -24.45
C ALA A 147 -2.83 -1.16 -25.74
N SER A 148 -3.65 -1.70 -26.65
CA SER A 148 -3.28 -2.07 -28.01
C SER A 148 -2.84 -0.91 -28.89
N MET A 149 -3.38 0.31 -28.69
CA MET A 149 -2.98 1.50 -29.44
C MET A 149 -1.67 2.09 -28.91
N ILE A 150 -1.47 2.04 -27.58
CA ILE A 150 -0.22 2.45 -26.93
C ILE A 150 0.90 1.51 -27.40
N ARG A 151 0.65 0.20 -27.43
CA ARG A 151 1.62 -0.80 -27.92
C ARG A 151 1.97 -0.62 -29.41
N LYS A 152 0.99 -0.35 -30.27
CA LYS A 152 1.20 -0.21 -31.71
C LYS A 152 1.93 1.08 -32.12
N ARG A 153 1.89 2.14 -31.31
CA ARG A 153 2.54 3.42 -31.62
C ARG A 153 3.89 3.61 -30.93
N GLY A 154 4.42 2.60 -30.23
CA GLY A 154 5.71 2.71 -29.56
C GLY A 154 5.75 3.86 -28.53
N PHE A 155 4.60 4.22 -27.96
CA PHE A 155 4.52 5.21 -26.89
C PHE A 155 5.17 4.59 -25.67
N GLN A 156 6.43 4.89 -25.48
CA GLN A 156 7.16 4.44 -24.31
C GLN A 156 6.81 5.40 -23.18
N LEU A 157 6.12 4.90 -22.14
CA LEU A 157 5.74 5.68 -20.94
C LEU A 157 6.95 6.37 -20.29
N HIS A 158 8.17 5.89 -20.50
CA HIS A 158 9.38 6.55 -20.03
C HIS A 158 9.66 7.91 -20.70
N GLN A 159 9.06 8.19 -21.88
CA GLN A 159 9.15 9.51 -22.52
C GLN A 159 8.17 10.53 -21.93
N ILE A 160 7.19 10.05 -21.13
CA ILE A 160 6.24 10.90 -20.39
C ILE A 160 6.68 11.07 -18.92
N ALA A 161 7.68 10.31 -18.48
CA ALA A 161 8.30 10.46 -17.16
C ALA A 161 9.17 11.72 -17.08
N ASP A 162 8.64 12.81 -17.59
CA ASP A 162 9.13 14.14 -17.33
C ASP A 162 8.73 14.52 -15.89
N GLU A 163 9.60 15.22 -15.19
CA GLU A 163 9.45 15.70 -13.81
C GLU A 163 8.08 16.32 -13.49
N ARG A 164 7.31 16.66 -14.52
CA ARG A 164 5.94 17.23 -14.45
C ARG A 164 4.87 16.28 -13.89
N PHE A 165 5.11 14.98 -13.90
CA PHE A 165 4.19 13.96 -13.35
C PHE A 165 4.70 13.32 -12.07
N HIS A 166 5.83 13.79 -11.58
CA HIS A 166 6.34 13.39 -10.29
C HIS A 166 5.55 14.14 -9.21
N VAL A 167 4.71 13.44 -8.48
CA VAL A 167 4.14 13.98 -7.25
C VAL A 167 5.27 13.95 -6.22
N ASP A 168 6.02 15.05 -6.14
CA ASP A 168 6.94 15.25 -5.04
C ASP A 168 6.12 15.22 -3.75
N GLY A 169 6.31 14.17 -2.97
CA GLY A 169 5.76 14.06 -1.63
C GLY A 169 6.46 15.03 -0.68
N LYS A 170 6.19 16.33 -0.85
CA LYS A 170 6.54 17.37 0.14
C LYS A 170 5.37 17.63 1.06
#